data_bf0f46a5723f92b6c793f747f655962f
#
_entry.id   bf0f46a5723f92b6c793f747f655962f
#
_cell.length_a   1.000
_cell.length_b   1.000
_cell.length_c   1.000
_cell.angle_alpha   90.00
_cell.angle_beta   90.00
_cell.angle_gamma   90.00
#
_symmetry.space_group_name_H-M   'P 1'
#
loop_
_entity.id
_entity.type
_entity.pdbx_description
1 polymer ?
#
loop_
_entity_poly.entity_id
_entity_poly.type
_entity_poly.pdbx_seq_one_letter_code
_entity_poly.pdbx_strand_id
1 'polypeptide(L)'
;LHPFNDNSVMRSYIFNYTQKTLIKLDLESLEYIPVLIKELPSTSKDNLSFSYEIRDDILWDDGTPFTAKDVEFSVKLMLCPLTNNAQIRPNYSSVIKSIEIDPNNNMKFTMHAQDINWNNKFIFSDLCMVQKNLWDPKGVLDNVSFTNILSDKFKETEELSDWFNKYQNANYSCKPKNLVG
;
A
#
# COMPACT_ATOMS: atom_id res chain seq x y z
N LEU A 1 -16.14 5.09 7.23
CA LEU A 1 -14.83 5.65 6.85
C LEU A 1 -14.17 4.74 5.83
N HIS A 2 -13.77 5.26 4.68
CA HIS A 2 -13.11 4.49 3.64
C HIS A 2 -11.60 4.79 3.61
N PRO A 3 -10.69 3.78 3.54
CA PRO A 3 -9.25 4.00 3.62
C PRO A 3 -8.70 5.01 2.61
N PHE A 4 -9.22 5.02 1.39
CA PHE A 4 -8.69 5.86 0.31
C PHE A 4 -9.69 6.88 -0.26
N ASN A 5 -11.00 6.70 -0.06
CA ASN A 5 -12.03 7.56 -0.65
C ASN A 5 -12.61 8.60 0.31
N ASP A 6 -12.29 8.52 1.59
CA ASP A 6 -12.75 9.47 2.60
C ASP A 6 -11.63 10.47 2.91
N ASN A 7 -11.85 11.74 2.59
CA ASN A 7 -10.88 12.82 2.84
C ASN A 7 -11.24 13.64 4.10
N SER A 8 -12.09 13.11 4.97
CA SER A 8 -12.45 13.81 6.20
C SER A 8 -11.28 13.86 7.20
N VAL A 9 -11.21 14.98 7.94
CA VAL A 9 -10.24 15.12 9.05
C VAL A 9 -10.45 14.02 10.09
N MET A 10 -11.69 13.60 10.32
CA MET A 10 -12.05 12.53 11.24
C MET A 10 -11.39 11.19 10.83
N ARG A 11 -11.35 10.89 9.52
CA ARG A 11 -10.62 9.72 9.01
C ARG A 11 -9.15 9.76 9.42
N SER A 12 -8.48 10.88 9.21
CA SER A 12 -7.06 11.03 9.54
C SER A 12 -6.79 10.79 11.03
N TYR A 13 -7.63 11.30 11.92
CA TYR A 13 -7.50 11.04 13.35
C TYR A 13 -7.65 9.55 13.67
N ILE A 14 -8.68 8.89 13.15
CA ILE A 14 -8.92 7.46 13.44
C ILE A 14 -7.80 6.60 12.87
N PHE A 15 -7.43 6.81 11.59
CA PHE A 15 -6.42 5.98 10.95
C PHE A 15 -5.01 6.17 11.50
N ASN A 16 -4.67 7.34 12.02
CA ASN A 16 -3.39 7.54 12.74
C ASN A 16 -3.25 6.63 13.98
N TYR A 17 -4.35 6.22 14.58
CA TYR A 17 -4.33 5.31 15.74
C TYR A 17 -4.54 3.84 15.36
N THR A 18 -5.30 3.57 14.31
CA THR A 18 -5.73 2.21 13.96
C THR A 18 -4.96 1.59 12.81
N GLN A 19 -4.28 2.39 11.99
CA GLN A 19 -3.48 1.88 10.86
C GLN A 19 -2.02 2.22 11.03
N LYS A 20 -1.17 1.32 10.50
CA LYS A 20 0.28 1.48 10.53
C LYS A 20 0.81 1.60 9.10
N THR A 21 1.92 2.32 8.98
CA THR A 21 2.73 2.43 7.78
C THR A 21 3.96 1.52 7.89
N LEU A 22 4.66 1.27 6.80
CA LEU A 22 5.90 0.47 6.88
C LEU A 22 6.99 1.19 7.66
N ILE A 23 7.05 2.51 7.51
CA ILE A 23 8.06 3.41 8.09
C ILE A 23 7.32 4.60 8.70
N LYS A 24 7.84 5.19 9.73
CA LYS A 24 7.30 6.40 10.35
C LYS A 24 8.40 7.42 10.59
N LEU A 25 8.11 8.71 10.41
CA LEU A 25 8.98 9.78 10.89
C LEU A 25 8.78 9.93 12.40
N ASP A 26 9.86 9.77 13.16
CA ASP A 26 9.90 10.11 14.58
C ASP A 26 10.04 11.63 14.73
N LEU A 27 9.07 12.25 15.39
CA LEU A 27 9.02 13.72 15.54
C LEU A 27 10.01 14.25 16.60
N GLU A 28 10.53 13.38 17.45
CA GLU A 28 11.52 13.79 18.46
C GLU A 28 12.93 13.78 17.88
N SER A 29 13.31 12.70 17.21
CA SER A 29 14.63 12.55 16.58
C SER A 29 14.71 13.12 15.16
N LEU A 30 13.57 13.35 14.51
CA LEU A 30 13.44 13.71 13.08
C LEU A 30 14.05 12.64 12.15
N GLU A 31 14.13 11.40 12.62
CA GLU A 31 14.62 10.27 11.85
C GLU A 31 13.46 9.33 11.43
N TYR A 32 13.65 8.66 10.31
CA TYR A 32 12.72 7.60 9.91
C TYR A 32 13.03 6.32 10.67
N ILE A 33 11.99 5.73 11.27
CA ILE A 33 12.07 4.48 12.01
C ILE A 33 11.22 3.39 11.33
N PRO A 34 11.66 2.12 11.36
CA PRO A 34 10.86 1.00 10.86
C PRO A 34 9.69 0.72 11.82
N VAL A 35 8.52 0.40 11.26
CA VAL A 35 7.30 0.06 12.03
C VAL A 35 6.83 -1.36 11.70
N LEU A 36 6.43 -1.62 10.45
CA LEU A 36 5.99 -2.94 10.00
C LEU A 36 7.11 -3.75 9.34
N ILE A 37 8.28 -3.15 9.15
CA ILE A 37 9.49 -3.78 8.60
C ILE A 37 10.55 -3.97 9.68
N LYS A 38 11.47 -4.91 9.47
CA LYS A 38 12.55 -5.26 10.43
C LYS A 38 13.56 -4.12 10.57
N GLU A 39 13.94 -3.52 9.46
CA GLU A 39 14.92 -2.44 9.36
C GLU A 39 14.60 -1.51 8.20
N LEU A 40 15.22 -0.35 8.13
CA LEU A 40 15.06 0.55 6.98
C LEU A 40 15.56 -0.14 5.69
N PRO A 41 14.91 0.13 4.54
CA PRO A 41 15.21 -0.60 3.31
C PRO A 41 16.65 -0.41 2.84
N SER A 42 17.24 -1.50 2.36
CA SER A 42 18.51 -1.45 1.64
C SER A 42 18.31 -0.88 0.24
N THR A 43 19.31 -0.15 -0.23
CA THR A 43 19.28 0.53 -1.53
C THR A 43 20.25 -0.14 -2.49
N SER A 44 19.81 -0.40 -3.72
CA SER A 44 20.67 -0.90 -4.80
C SER A 44 21.75 0.12 -5.22
N LYS A 45 22.79 -0.35 -5.90
CA LYS A 45 23.91 0.50 -6.34
C LYS A 45 23.50 1.62 -7.31
N ASP A 46 22.46 1.40 -8.09
CA ASP A 46 21.90 2.36 -9.05
C ASP A 46 20.89 3.32 -8.40
N ASN A 47 20.55 3.14 -7.12
CA ASN A 47 19.56 3.89 -6.38
C ASN A 47 18.12 3.84 -6.96
N LEU A 48 17.81 2.80 -7.73
CA LEU A 48 16.50 2.61 -8.34
C LEU A 48 15.69 1.49 -7.71
N SER A 49 16.29 0.69 -6.83
CA SER A 49 15.62 -0.44 -6.17
C SER A 49 15.84 -0.39 -4.66
N PHE A 50 14.76 -0.62 -3.92
CA PHE A 50 14.76 -0.57 -2.46
C PHE A 50 14.14 -1.86 -1.94
N SER A 51 14.92 -2.65 -1.19
CA SER A 51 14.49 -3.93 -0.66
C SER A 51 14.04 -3.79 0.78
N TYR A 52 12.87 -4.37 1.07
CA TYR A 52 12.18 -4.33 2.35
C TYR A 52 11.99 -5.74 2.89
N GLU A 53 12.05 -5.90 4.20
CA GLU A 53 11.70 -7.13 4.89
C GLU A 53 10.67 -6.85 5.98
N ILE A 54 9.49 -7.45 5.86
CA ILE A 54 8.39 -7.32 6.82
C ILE A 54 8.74 -8.11 8.09
N ARG A 55 8.32 -7.63 9.24
CA ARG A 55 8.46 -8.31 10.52
C ARG A 55 7.56 -9.56 10.57
N ASP A 56 8.05 -10.62 11.18
CA ASP A 56 7.35 -11.91 11.24
C ASP A 56 6.23 -11.94 12.30
N ASP A 57 6.19 -10.95 13.20
CA ASP A 57 5.24 -10.86 14.31
C ASP A 57 4.00 -9.98 14.02
N ILE A 58 3.86 -9.46 12.79
CA ILE A 58 2.74 -8.60 12.43
C ILE A 58 1.57 -9.44 11.92
N LEU A 59 0.45 -9.28 12.60
CA LEU A 59 -0.82 -9.92 12.25
C LEU A 59 -1.91 -8.87 12.03
N TRP A 60 -2.84 -9.18 11.15
CA TRP A 60 -4.11 -8.49 11.07
C TRP A 60 -5.00 -8.84 12.27
N ASP A 61 -6.06 -8.08 12.51
CA ASP A 61 -7.00 -8.29 13.63
C ASP A 61 -7.76 -9.63 13.54
N ASP A 62 -7.82 -10.25 12.38
CA ASP A 62 -8.36 -11.60 12.18
C ASP A 62 -7.33 -12.72 12.45
N GLY A 63 -6.10 -12.37 12.84
CA GLY A 63 -5.01 -13.29 13.13
C GLY A 63 -4.22 -13.75 11.90
N THR A 64 -4.57 -13.29 10.68
CA THR A 64 -3.78 -13.61 9.49
C THR A 64 -2.49 -12.78 9.43
N PRO A 65 -1.39 -13.32 8.87
CA PRO A 65 -0.13 -12.58 8.79
C PRO A 65 -0.22 -11.43 7.77
N PHE A 66 0.40 -10.30 8.13
CA PHE A 66 0.67 -9.22 7.19
C PHE A 66 1.85 -9.59 6.30
N THR A 67 1.72 -9.46 4.99
CA THR A 67 2.71 -9.93 4.00
C THR A 67 2.99 -8.89 2.91
N ALA A 68 4.00 -9.16 2.07
CA ALA A 68 4.31 -8.34 0.90
C ALA A 68 3.16 -8.28 -0.13
N LYS A 69 2.23 -9.25 -0.12
CA LYS A 69 1.02 -9.21 -0.94
C LYS A 69 0.06 -8.10 -0.51
N ASP A 70 -0.02 -7.82 0.80
CA ASP A 70 -0.83 -6.70 1.31
C ASP A 70 -0.21 -5.36 0.91
N VAL A 71 1.13 -5.29 0.90
CA VAL A 71 1.85 -4.10 0.41
C VAL A 71 1.61 -3.88 -1.09
N GLU A 72 1.82 -4.90 -1.91
CA GLU A 72 1.57 -4.83 -3.36
C GLU A 72 0.13 -4.42 -3.66
N PHE A 73 -0.84 -5.04 -3.00
CA PHE A 73 -2.24 -4.72 -3.12
C PHE A 73 -2.55 -3.27 -2.74
N SER A 74 -2.04 -2.79 -1.60
CA SER A 74 -2.22 -1.41 -1.13
C SER A 74 -1.67 -0.40 -2.13
N VAL A 75 -0.49 -0.68 -2.70
CA VAL A 75 0.14 0.17 -3.70
C VAL A 75 -0.66 0.16 -5.01
N LYS A 76 -1.06 -1.00 -5.52
CA LYS A 76 -1.91 -1.10 -6.72
C LYS A 76 -3.22 -0.34 -6.55
N LEU A 77 -3.85 -0.47 -5.38
CA LEU A 77 -5.09 0.22 -5.04
C LEU A 77 -4.89 1.73 -5.03
N MET A 78 -3.79 2.23 -4.45
CA MET A 78 -3.45 3.65 -4.43
C MET A 78 -3.16 4.19 -5.83
N LEU A 79 -2.48 3.42 -6.66
CA LEU A 79 -2.09 3.84 -8.01
C LEU A 79 -3.20 3.70 -9.05
N CYS A 80 -4.22 2.87 -8.80
CA CYS A 80 -5.25 2.58 -9.79
C CYS A 80 -6.09 3.83 -10.11
N PRO A 81 -6.27 4.16 -11.40
CA PRO A 81 -7.07 5.32 -11.83
C PRO A 81 -8.55 5.25 -11.38
N LEU A 82 -9.07 4.05 -11.12
CA LEU A 82 -10.45 3.87 -10.65
C LEU A 82 -10.64 4.22 -9.18
N THR A 83 -9.56 4.32 -8.40
CA THR A 83 -9.64 4.78 -7.00
C THR A 83 -9.85 6.28 -6.97
N ASN A 84 -10.83 6.75 -6.19
CA ASN A 84 -11.14 8.17 -6.08
C ASN A 84 -10.11 8.91 -5.19
N ASN A 85 -8.87 8.99 -5.65
CA ASN A 85 -7.73 9.58 -4.93
C ASN A 85 -6.87 10.47 -5.83
N ALA A 86 -7.47 11.13 -6.80
CA ALA A 86 -6.78 11.93 -7.82
C ALA A 86 -5.78 12.98 -7.26
N GLN A 87 -5.96 13.41 -6.02
CA GLN A 87 -5.05 14.36 -5.36
C GLN A 87 -3.77 13.68 -4.82
N ILE A 88 -3.86 12.43 -4.41
CA ILE A 88 -2.74 11.71 -3.75
C ILE A 88 -1.99 10.82 -4.74
N ARG A 89 -2.69 10.22 -5.71
CA ARG A 89 -2.13 9.29 -6.70
C ARG A 89 -0.85 9.82 -7.38
N PRO A 90 -0.74 11.08 -7.82
CA PRO A 90 0.45 11.60 -8.48
C PRO A 90 1.73 11.48 -7.62
N ASN A 91 1.62 11.63 -6.30
CA ASN A 91 2.75 11.54 -5.39
C ASN A 91 3.41 10.15 -5.41
N TYR A 92 2.59 9.10 -5.57
CA TYR A 92 3.08 7.72 -5.61
C TYR A 92 3.42 7.27 -7.03
N SER A 93 2.63 7.66 -8.04
CA SER A 93 2.86 7.27 -9.43
C SER A 93 4.12 7.91 -10.03
N SER A 94 4.57 9.05 -9.52
CA SER A 94 5.85 9.66 -9.92
C SER A 94 7.06 8.93 -9.33
N VAL A 95 6.88 8.16 -8.26
CA VAL A 95 7.97 7.48 -7.55
C VAL A 95 7.99 5.98 -7.86
N ILE A 96 6.85 5.30 -7.72
CA ILE A 96 6.78 3.84 -7.78
C ILE A 96 6.60 3.38 -9.23
N LYS A 97 7.53 2.55 -9.70
CA LYS A 97 7.45 1.85 -10.98
C LYS A 97 6.79 0.49 -10.83
N SER A 98 7.22 -0.29 -9.86
CA SER A 98 6.66 -1.62 -9.56
C SER A 98 7.05 -2.10 -8.17
N ILE A 99 6.32 -3.10 -7.69
CA ILE A 99 6.68 -3.93 -6.53
C ILE A 99 6.95 -5.34 -7.04
N GLU A 100 8.04 -5.95 -6.59
CA GLU A 100 8.40 -7.33 -6.86
C GLU A 100 8.53 -8.08 -5.54
N ILE A 101 7.74 -9.14 -5.37
CA ILE A 101 7.76 -10.00 -4.18
C ILE A 101 8.78 -11.10 -4.39
N ASP A 102 9.59 -11.39 -3.36
CA ASP A 102 10.53 -12.52 -3.39
C ASP A 102 9.75 -13.84 -3.53
N PRO A 103 9.99 -14.64 -4.58
CA PRO A 103 9.27 -15.89 -4.81
C PRO A 103 9.47 -16.93 -3.71
N ASN A 104 10.57 -16.84 -2.94
CA ASN A 104 10.92 -17.76 -1.86
C ASN A 104 10.54 -17.24 -0.47
N ASN A 105 10.18 -15.95 -0.35
CA ASN A 105 9.86 -15.33 0.93
C ASN A 105 8.82 -14.23 0.78
N ASN A 106 7.57 -14.55 1.11
CA ASN A 106 6.45 -13.62 1.03
C ASN A 106 6.52 -12.42 2.03
N MET A 107 7.54 -12.39 2.91
CA MET A 107 7.82 -11.26 3.79
C MET A 107 8.81 -10.27 3.16
N LYS A 108 9.40 -10.61 2.01
CA LYS A 108 10.37 -9.76 1.30
C LYS A 108 9.81 -9.25 -0.01
N PHE A 109 10.10 -7.98 -0.28
CA PHE A 109 9.77 -7.37 -1.57
C PHE A 109 10.78 -6.28 -1.92
N THR A 110 10.85 -5.97 -3.20
CA THR A 110 11.64 -4.88 -3.74
C THR A 110 10.72 -3.87 -4.43
N MET A 111 10.82 -2.61 -4.04
CA MET A 111 10.20 -1.50 -4.76
C MET A 111 11.18 -0.96 -5.78
N HIS A 112 10.74 -0.89 -7.05
CA HIS A 112 11.47 -0.25 -8.13
C HIS A 112 10.94 1.16 -8.32
N ALA A 113 11.85 2.14 -8.36
CA ALA A 113 11.51 3.54 -8.54
C ALA A 113 11.51 3.96 -10.01
N GLN A 114 10.77 5.03 -10.35
CA GLN A 114 10.77 5.66 -11.67
C GLN A 114 12.08 6.39 -11.94
N ASP A 115 12.54 7.15 -10.94
CA ASP A 115 13.71 8.02 -11.05
C ASP A 115 14.60 7.91 -9.80
N ILE A 116 15.85 8.35 -9.92
CA ILE A 116 16.82 8.37 -8.83
C ILE A 116 16.49 9.50 -7.85
N ASN A 117 16.05 9.13 -6.65
CA ASN A 117 15.90 10.05 -5.54
C ASN A 117 16.12 9.29 -4.22
N TRP A 118 17.02 9.80 -3.36
CA TRP A 118 17.35 9.16 -2.10
C TRP A 118 16.15 9.05 -1.14
N ASN A 119 15.16 9.94 -1.26
CA ASN A 119 13.93 9.92 -0.47
C ASN A 119 12.96 8.81 -0.89
N ASN A 120 13.12 8.20 -2.06
CA ASN A 120 12.21 7.16 -2.54
C ASN A 120 12.07 5.98 -1.57
N LYS A 121 13.13 5.67 -0.80
CA LYS A 121 13.11 4.63 0.22
C LYS A 121 12.11 4.89 1.36
N PHE A 122 11.63 6.12 1.51
CA PHE A 122 10.69 6.50 2.56
C PHE A 122 9.25 6.68 2.06
N ILE A 123 8.97 6.33 0.79
CA ILE A 123 7.64 6.52 0.17
C ILE A 123 6.51 5.85 0.97
N PHE A 124 6.83 4.82 1.74
CA PHE A 124 5.85 4.09 2.56
C PHE A 124 5.68 4.65 3.99
N SER A 125 6.13 5.88 4.24
CA SER A 125 5.88 6.55 5.53
C SER A 125 4.44 7.05 5.69
N ASP A 126 3.74 7.28 4.58
CA ASP A 126 2.39 7.87 4.57
C ASP A 126 1.31 6.89 4.10
N LEU A 127 1.70 5.81 3.42
CA LEU A 127 0.76 4.85 2.87
C LEU A 127 0.31 3.87 3.95
N CYS A 128 -0.96 3.98 4.35
CA CYS A 128 -1.59 2.98 5.20
C CYS A 128 -1.81 1.68 4.43
N MET A 129 -1.48 0.56 5.05
CA MET A 129 -1.66 -0.77 4.46
C MET A 129 -3.10 -1.24 4.65
N VAL A 130 -3.61 -1.98 3.68
CA VAL A 130 -4.94 -2.60 3.72
C VAL A 130 -4.83 -4.10 3.46
N GLN A 131 -5.65 -4.87 4.16
CA GLN A 131 -5.63 -6.33 4.10
C GLN A 131 -6.17 -6.82 2.75
N LYS A 132 -5.31 -7.45 1.96
CA LYS A 132 -5.68 -7.97 0.64
C LYS A 132 -6.80 -9.00 0.69
N ASN A 133 -6.69 -9.99 1.58
CA ASN A 133 -7.67 -11.09 1.66
C ASN A 133 -9.08 -10.62 2.05
N LEU A 134 -9.19 -9.52 2.80
CA LEU A 134 -10.46 -8.93 3.17
C LEU A 134 -11.13 -8.24 1.97
N TRP A 135 -10.34 -7.50 1.20
CA TRP A 135 -10.83 -6.60 0.16
C TRP A 135 -10.88 -7.23 -1.22
N ASP A 136 -9.90 -8.05 -1.54
CA ASP A 136 -9.75 -8.72 -2.83
C ASP A 136 -9.47 -10.22 -2.65
N PRO A 137 -10.41 -10.98 -2.06
CA PRO A 137 -10.22 -12.42 -1.84
C PRO A 137 -10.14 -13.22 -3.15
N LYS A 138 -10.57 -12.63 -4.27
CA LYS A 138 -10.51 -13.26 -5.60
C LYS A 138 -9.23 -12.92 -6.37
N GLY A 139 -8.45 -11.95 -5.90
CA GLY A 139 -7.21 -11.53 -6.57
C GLY A 139 -7.43 -10.78 -7.88
N VAL A 140 -8.48 -9.97 -7.98
CA VAL A 140 -8.79 -9.20 -9.20
C VAL A 140 -7.64 -8.26 -9.55
N LEU A 141 -7.08 -7.56 -8.54
CA LEU A 141 -5.93 -6.68 -8.72
C LEU A 141 -4.60 -7.44 -8.94
N ASP A 142 -4.51 -8.71 -8.59
CA ASP A 142 -3.29 -9.50 -8.87
C ASP A 142 -3.03 -9.58 -10.39
N ASN A 143 -4.10 -9.66 -11.18
CA ASN A 143 -4.03 -9.78 -12.64
C ASN A 143 -3.75 -8.44 -13.34
N VAL A 144 -3.72 -7.33 -12.60
CA VAL A 144 -3.46 -6.00 -13.17
C VAL A 144 -1.99 -5.64 -12.96
N SER A 145 -1.25 -5.46 -14.06
CA SER A 145 0.17 -5.09 -14.00
C SER A 145 0.36 -3.62 -13.60
N PHE A 146 1.50 -3.31 -12.95
CA PHE A 146 1.90 -1.93 -12.70
C PHE A 146 2.02 -1.10 -13.96
N THR A 147 2.50 -1.70 -15.06
CA THR A 147 2.60 -1.03 -16.38
C THR A 147 1.22 -0.58 -16.87
N ASN A 148 0.17 -1.39 -16.70
CA ASN A 148 -1.19 -0.99 -17.06
C ASN A 148 -1.72 0.12 -16.13
N ILE A 149 -1.53 -0.02 -14.81
CA ILE A 149 -2.00 0.94 -13.80
C ILE A 149 -1.38 2.34 -14.00
N LEU A 150 -0.11 2.38 -14.40
CA LEU A 150 0.64 3.62 -14.59
C LEU A 150 0.50 4.21 -16.02
N SER A 151 -0.15 3.49 -16.93
CA SER A 151 -0.33 3.93 -18.31
C SER A 151 -1.39 5.02 -18.42
N ASP A 152 -1.14 6.02 -19.28
CA ASP A 152 -2.15 7.01 -19.67
C ASP A 152 -3.34 6.37 -20.43
N LYS A 153 -3.11 5.18 -21.00
CA LYS A 153 -4.12 4.37 -21.69
C LYS A 153 -4.51 3.16 -20.82
N PHE A 154 -4.83 3.43 -19.56
CA PHE A 154 -5.25 2.39 -18.63
C PHE A 154 -6.35 1.51 -19.23
N LYS A 155 -6.11 0.20 -19.25
CA LYS A 155 -7.07 -0.79 -19.75
C LYS A 155 -7.91 -1.32 -18.58
N GLU A 156 -9.14 -0.88 -18.57
CA GLU A 156 -10.16 -1.34 -17.63
C GLU A 156 -10.83 -2.62 -18.16
N THR A 157 -11.06 -3.58 -17.28
CA THR A 157 -11.87 -4.78 -17.56
C THR A 157 -13.19 -4.68 -16.80
N GLU A 158 -14.24 -5.33 -17.30
CA GLU A 158 -15.55 -5.35 -16.64
C GLU A 158 -15.45 -5.90 -15.20
N GLU A 159 -14.66 -6.96 -15.00
CA GLU A 159 -14.42 -7.54 -13.68
C GLU A 159 -13.75 -6.53 -12.72
N LEU A 160 -12.79 -5.76 -13.21
CA LEU A 160 -12.09 -4.74 -12.42
C LEU A 160 -13.03 -3.59 -12.06
N SER A 161 -13.85 -3.13 -13.00
CA SER A 161 -14.84 -2.07 -12.79
C SER A 161 -15.88 -2.49 -11.77
N ASP A 162 -16.41 -3.71 -11.87
CA ASP A 162 -17.35 -4.28 -10.93
C ASP A 162 -16.77 -4.41 -9.52
N TRP A 163 -15.50 -4.84 -9.43
CA TRP A 163 -14.81 -4.93 -8.16
C TRP A 163 -14.64 -3.53 -7.53
N PHE A 164 -14.19 -2.53 -8.30
CA PHE A 164 -14.03 -1.16 -7.80
C PHE A 164 -15.35 -0.54 -7.39
N ASN A 165 -16.43 -0.75 -8.12
CA ASN A 165 -17.75 -0.27 -7.75
C ASN A 165 -18.21 -0.86 -6.40
N LYS A 166 -17.96 -2.14 -6.15
CA LYS A 166 -18.23 -2.78 -4.86
C LYS A 166 -17.33 -2.22 -3.75
N TYR A 167 -16.05 -2.05 -4.04
CA TYR A 167 -15.07 -1.50 -3.12
C TYR A 167 -15.41 -0.07 -2.70
N GLN A 168 -15.73 0.82 -3.64
CA GLN A 168 -16.07 2.21 -3.36
C GLN A 168 -17.38 2.38 -2.59
N ASN A 169 -18.34 1.51 -2.83
CA ASN A 169 -19.65 1.51 -2.18
C ASN A 169 -19.70 0.63 -0.92
N ALA A 170 -18.60 0.00 -0.55
CA ALA A 170 -18.53 -0.79 0.67
C ALA A 170 -18.85 0.10 1.88
N ASN A 171 -19.93 -0.23 2.56
CA ASN A 171 -20.37 0.52 3.73
C ASN A 171 -19.54 0.09 4.95
N TYR A 172 -18.55 0.88 5.29
CA TYR A 172 -17.73 0.74 6.50
C TYR A 172 -18.50 1.21 7.75
N SER A 173 -19.75 0.84 7.86
CA SER A 173 -20.44 0.99 9.13
C SER A 173 -19.67 0.20 10.17
N CYS A 174 -19.18 0.87 11.19
CA CYS A 174 -18.38 0.40 12.32
C CYS A 174 -18.77 -0.99 12.84
N LYS A 175 -18.44 -2.02 12.10
CA LYS A 175 -18.37 -3.37 12.67
C LYS A 175 -16.95 -3.50 13.19
N PRO A 176 -16.75 -3.74 14.49
CA PRO A 176 -15.41 -3.86 15.10
C PRO A 176 -14.48 -4.83 14.36
N LYS A 177 -15.05 -5.79 13.63
CA LYS A 177 -14.32 -6.78 12.82
C LYS A 177 -13.58 -6.21 11.60
N ASN A 178 -13.78 -4.95 11.26
CA ASN A 178 -13.19 -4.31 10.08
C ASN A 178 -12.18 -3.21 10.46
N LEU A 179 -11.89 -3.05 11.73
CA LEU A 179 -10.86 -2.14 12.22
C LEU A 179 -9.56 -2.93 12.34
N VAL A 180 -8.65 -2.64 11.46
CA VAL A 180 -7.28 -3.15 11.53
C VAL A 180 -6.60 -2.44 12.69
N GLY A 181 -6.34 -3.18 13.76
CA GLY A 181 -5.65 -2.71 14.95
C GLY A 181 -4.13 -2.78 14.80
#